data_97752458983bc5dad938a6b35b85672f
#
_entry.id   97752458983bc5dad938a6b35b85672f
#
_cell.length_a   1.000
_cell.length_b   1.000
_cell.length_c   1.000
_cell.angle_alpha   90.00
_cell.angle_beta   90.00
_cell.angle_gamma   90.00
#
_symmetry.space_group_name_H-M   'P 1'
#
loop_
_entity.id
_entity.type
_entity.pdbx_description
1 polymer ?
#
loop_
_entity_poly.entity_id
_entity_poly.type
_entity_poly.pdbx_seq_one_letter_code
_entity_poly.pdbx_strand_id
1 'polypeptide(L)'
;MRQGSLRAEGDAGWRAWLPARLQVDAAERVRAACGAALGILVAALLSRVAAGSLPASLALPWMVAPLGASAVLVFAVPASPLAQPWAVVGGNTVAALVGIACALTVPDPAWAAALAVGLAIGAMFTLRCLHPPGGAMALLTAIGGVSHVGFALFPAAINSLLLVAAGVAYNRATGRRYPHAQQAAAAPSPAGAPGFSDADLDTVLERYNQVLDLPRDDLAALLAAAEGEAYRRRLGVLRCGDVMSPEPVTVSFGTPLHEAWALLRERRIKALPVVDRAKRVVGIVTLADFLRHADLDLHDGWSQRLRAFIRPSGATHGAKAEVVGQIMTRQVRVASAERRRRSGCGGGRPARTAAAVRPAVARHWPRAPDAS
;
A
#
# COMPACT_ATOMS: atom_id res chain seq x y z
N MET A 1 -11.51 45.45 -6.04
CA MET A 1 -11.09 44.16 -6.66
C MET A 1 -11.70 42.99 -5.86
N ARG A 2 -13.00 42.72 -6.01
CA ARG A 2 -13.69 41.55 -5.42
C ARG A 2 -14.87 41.17 -6.30
N GLN A 3 -14.64 40.70 -7.53
CA GLN A 3 -15.70 40.16 -8.43
C GLN A 3 -15.29 38.89 -9.18
N GLY A 4 -14.15 38.24 -8.80
CA GLY A 4 -13.65 37.05 -9.49
C GLY A 4 -13.98 35.69 -8.85
N SER A 5 -14.53 35.64 -7.62
CA SER A 5 -14.71 34.38 -6.88
C SER A 5 -16.12 33.76 -6.94
N LEU A 6 -17.13 34.50 -7.40
CA LEU A 6 -18.52 34.00 -7.39
C LEU A 6 -18.96 33.27 -8.67
N ARG A 7 -18.13 33.24 -9.73
CA ARG A 7 -18.45 32.47 -10.95
C ARG A 7 -17.97 31.01 -10.97
N ALA A 8 -17.13 30.61 -10.04
CA ALA A 8 -16.62 29.22 -9.98
C ALA A 8 -17.53 28.26 -9.23
N GLU A 9 -18.44 28.75 -8.36
CA GLU A 9 -19.35 27.90 -7.57
C GLU A 9 -20.61 27.49 -8.32
N GLY A 10 -21.05 28.23 -9.33
CA GLY A 10 -22.27 27.94 -10.12
C GLY A 10 -22.12 26.76 -11.08
N ASP A 11 -20.92 26.50 -11.62
CA ASP A 11 -20.68 25.44 -12.61
C ASP A 11 -20.40 24.05 -12.00
N ALA A 12 -20.24 23.95 -10.69
CA ALA A 12 -19.98 22.67 -10.00
C ALA A 12 -21.26 21.88 -9.70
N GLY A 13 -22.40 22.53 -9.59
CA GLY A 13 -23.65 21.94 -9.08
C GLY A 13 -24.16 20.75 -9.91
N TRP A 14 -24.24 20.87 -11.24
CA TRP A 14 -24.77 19.81 -12.10
C TRP A 14 -23.72 18.71 -12.38
N ARG A 15 -22.41 19.03 -12.34
CA ARG A 15 -21.32 18.06 -12.51
C ARG A 15 -21.25 17.05 -11.38
N ALA A 16 -21.75 17.39 -10.18
CA ALA A 16 -21.86 16.47 -9.06
C ALA A 16 -22.86 15.32 -9.34
N TRP A 17 -23.77 15.50 -10.29
CA TRP A 17 -24.73 14.47 -10.73
C TRP A 17 -24.15 13.52 -11.79
N LEU A 18 -23.03 13.88 -12.39
CA LEU A 18 -22.38 13.03 -13.38
C LEU A 18 -21.34 12.14 -12.70
N PRO A 19 -21.34 10.83 -13.00
CA PRO A 19 -20.35 9.93 -12.45
C PRO A 19 -18.95 10.28 -12.96
N ALA A 20 -17.95 10.14 -12.08
CA ALA A 20 -16.55 10.19 -12.49
C ALA A 20 -16.26 9.05 -13.50
N ARG A 21 -15.29 9.28 -14.39
CA ARG A 21 -14.86 8.23 -15.31
C ARG A 21 -14.21 7.10 -14.52
N LEU A 22 -14.76 5.90 -14.64
CA LEU A 22 -14.13 4.69 -14.10
C LEU A 22 -12.81 4.45 -14.83
N GLN A 23 -11.72 4.41 -14.10
CA GLN A 23 -10.37 4.12 -14.62
C GLN A 23 -10.16 2.60 -14.74
N VAL A 24 -11.05 1.94 -15.46
CA VAL A 24 -11.01 0.51 -15.72
C VAL A 24 -10.85 0.30 -17.22
N ASP A 25 -9.90 -0.54 -17.62
CA ASP A 25 -9.62 -0.81 -19.03
C ASP A 25 -10.73 -1.64 -19.70
N ALA A 26 -10.70 -1.71 -21.04
CA ALA A 26 -11.70 -2.44 -21.80
C ALA A 26 -11.67 -3.95 -21.53
N ALA A 27 -10.48 -4.52 -21.28
CA ALA A 27 -10.32 -5.94 -21.00
C ALA A 27 -11.02 -6.33 -19.70
N GLU A 28 -10.87 -5.51 -18.65
CA GLU A 28 -11.53 -5.76 -17.36
C GLU A 28 -13.04 -5.60 -17.45
N ARG A 29 -13.54 -4.64 -18.23
CA ARG A 29 -15.00 -4.50 -18.47
C ARG A 29 -15.58 -5.73 -19.16
N VAL A 30 -14.89 -6.24 -20.20
CA VAL A 30 -15.30 -7.45 -20.91
C VAL A 30 -15.21 -8.67 -19.96
N ARG A 31 -14.12 -8.80 -19.20
CA ARG A 31 -13.95 -9.87 -18.21
C ARG A 31 -15.12 -9.90 -17.21
N ALA A 32 -15.46 -8.77 -16.63
CA ALA A 32 -16.54 -8.66 -15.65
C ALA A 32 -17.91 -9.02 -16.25
N ALA A 33 -18.21 -8.49 -17.43
CA ALA A 33 -19.47 -8.75 -18.13
C ALA A 33 -19.61 -10.23 -18.53
N CYS A 34 -18.57 -10.82 -19.12
CA CYS A 34 -18.55 -12.25 -19.48
C CYS A 34 -18.65 -13.14 -18.24
N GLY A 35 -17.96 -12.77 -17.16
CA GLY A 35 -18.04 -13.49 -15.89
C GLY A 35 -19.42 -13.48 -15.30
N ALA A 36 -20.08 -12.32 -15.24
CA ALA A 36 -21.44 -12.20 -14.75
C ALA A 36 -22.44 -13.01 -15.60
N ALA A 37 -22.36 -12.90 -16.93
CA ALA A 37 -23.21 -13.66 -17.84
C ALA A 37 -23.01 -15.18 -17.68
N LEU A 38 -21.76 -15.64 -17.65
CA LEU A 38 -21.44 -17.06 -17.49
C LEU A 38 -21.85 -17.57 -16.09
N GLY A 39 -21.60 -16.80 -15.04
CA GLY A 39 -21.95 -17.15 -13.67
C GLY A 39 -23.47 -17.29 -13.48
N ILE A 40 -24.23 -16.35 -14.02
CA ILE A 40 -25.71 -16.42 -14.03
C ILE A 40 -26.19 -17.63 -14.86
N LEU A 41 -25.61 -17.86 -16.04
CA LEU A 41 -25.98 -18.99 -16.89
C LEU A 41 -25.77 -20.33 -16.19
N VAL A 42 -24.60 -20.54 -15.57
CA VAL A 42 -24.28 -21.76 -14.82
C VAL A 42 -25.23 -21.93 -13.63
N ALA A 43 -25.44 -20.89 -12.83
CA ALA A 43 -26.38 -20.94 -11.71
C ALA A 43 -27.81 -21.25 -12.20
N ALA A 44 -28.25 -20.63 -13.31
CA ALA A 44 -29.57 -20.85 -13.90
C ALA A 44 -29.76 -22.27 -14.36
N LEU A 45 -28.82 -22.85 -15.10
CA LEU A 45 -28.94 -24.20 -15.64
C LEU A 45 -28.98 -25.25 -14.52
N LEU A 46 -28.08 -25.13 -13.51
CA LEU A 46 -28.04 -26.03 -12.38
C LEU A 46 -29.29 -25.92 -11.50
N SER A 47 -29.73 -24.68 -11.24
CA SER A 47 -30.96 -24.45 -10.46
C SER A 47 -32.20 -24.96 -11.18
N ARG A 48 -32.26 -24.87 -12.52
CA ARG A 48 -33.36 -25.41 -13.31
C ARG A 48 -33.42 -26.94 -13.23
N VAL A 49 -32.29 -27.64 -13.26
CA VAL A 49 -32.21 -29.06 -13.06
C VAL A 49 -32.65 -29.43 -11.63
N ALA A 50 -32.16 -28.74 -10.61
CA ALA A 50 -32.53 -28.94 -9.23
C ALA A 50 -34.04 -28.71 -9.00
N ALA A 51 -34.62 -27.67 -9.57
CA ALA A 51 -36.04 -27.37 -9.47
C ALA A 51 -36.91 -28.48 -10.11
N GLY A 52 -36.46 -29.06 -11.22
CA GLY A 52 -37.16 -30.19 -11.87
C GLY A 52 -37.18 -31.45 -11.07
N SER A 53 -36.32 -31.57 -10.04
CA SER A 53 -36.30 -32.72 -9.09
C SER A 53 -37.15 -32.49 -7.83
N LEU A 54 -37.71 -31.27 -7.66
CA LEU A 54 -38.58 -30.94 -6.54
C LEU A 54 -40.03 -31.37 -6.81
N PRO A 55 -40.81 -31.70 -5.77
CA PRO A 55 -42.23 -31.97 -5.93
C PRO A 55 -42.97 -30.78 -6.55
N ALA A 56 -43.86 -31.06 -7.50
CA ALA A 56 -44.63 -30.02 -8.18
C ALA A 56 -45.47 -29.15 -7.22
N SER A 57 -45.80 -29.69 -6.04
CA SER A 57 -46.52 -28.96 -5.00
C SER A 57 -45.73 -27.76 -4.41
N LEU A 58 -44.40 -27.70 -4.57
CA LEU A 58 -43.60 -26.61 -4.05
C LEU A 58 -43.56 -25.40 -4.98
N ALA A 59 -43.79 -25.56 -6.28
CA ALA A 59 -43.86 -24.52 -7.32
C ALA A 59 -42.87 -23.34 -7.14
N LEU A 60 -41.66 -23.63 -6.64
CA LEU A 60 -40.63 -22.62 -6.34
C LEU A 60 -39.96 -22.15 -7.64
N PRO A 61 -39.69 -20.82 -7.81
CA PRO A 61 -38.94 -20.34 -8.96
C PRO A 61 -37.53 -20.90 -8.93
N TRP A 62 -37.02 -21.33 -10.10
CA TRP A 62 -35.65 -21.84 -10.21
C TRP A 62 -34.58 -20.77 -10.08
N MET A 63 -34.93 -19.47 -10.23
CA MET A 63 -34.02 -18.33 -10.07
C MET A 63 -34.75 -17.11 -9.53
N VAL A 64 -34.01 -16.23 -8.89
CA VAL A 64 -34.52 -14.98 -8.32
C VAL A 64 -33.79 -13.77 -8.88
N ALA A 65 -34.53 -12.70 -9.17
CA ALA A 65 -33.99 -11.48 -9.81
C ALA A 65 -32.83 -10.80 -9.04
N PRO A 66 -32.80 -10.75 -7.69
CA PRO A 66 -31.70 -10.16 -6.93
C PRO A 66 -30.32 -10.75 -7.24
N LEU A 67 -30.27 -11.98 -7.78
CA LEU A 67 -29.01 -12.62 -8.16
C LEU A 67 -28.26 -11.86 -9.25
N GLY A 68 -28.97 -11.14 -10.13
CA GLY A 68 -28.35 -10.29 -11.14
C GLY A 68 -27.46 -9.21 -10.52
N ALA A 69 -27.95 -8.54 -9.48
CA ALA A 69 -27.17 -7.55 -8.72
C ALA A 69 -26.02 -8.21 -7.92
N SER A 70 -26.26 -9.42 -7.37
CA SER A 70 -25.18 -10.21 -6.74
C SER A 70 -24.07 -10.55 -7.74
N ALA A 71 -24.40 -10.88 -8.99
CA ALA A 71 -23.42 -11.16 -10.03
C ALA A 71 -22.55 -9.94 -10.36
N VAL A 72 -23.15 -8.74 -10.42
CA VAL A 72 -22.36 -7.50 -10.60
C VAL A 72 -21.29 -7.37 -9.51
N LEU A 73 -21.65 -7.57 -8.24
CA LEU A 73 -20.69 -7.50 -7.13
C LEU A 73 -19.60 -8.57 -7.24
N VAL A 74 -19.98 -9.84 -7.47
CA VAL A 74 -19.03 -10.96 -7.51
C VAL A 74 -18.04 -10.86 -8.68
N PHE A 75 -18.46 -10.36 -9.84
CA PHE A 75 -17.63 -10.36 -11.05
C PHE A 75 -17.00 -9.00 -11.38
N ALA A 76 -17.67 -7.87 -11.08
CA ALA A 76 -17.10 -6.56 -11.37
C ALA A 76 -16.27 -5.98 -10.20
N VAL A 77 -16.61 -6.31 -8.95
CA VAL A 77 -15.90 -5.81 -7.76
C VAL A 77 -15.59 -6.95 -6.77
N PRO A 78 -14.85 -8.00 -7.18
CA PRO A 78 -14.63 -9.21 -6.38
C PRO A 78 -13.85 -8.97 -5.08
N ALA A 79 -13.15 -7.85 -4.94
CA ALA A 79 -12.44 -7.46 -3.71
C ALA A 79 -13.38 -6.86 -2.67
N SER A 80 -14.56 -6.36 -3.06
CA SER A 80 -15.53 -5.74 -2.17
C SER A 80 -15.91 -6.65 -0.99
N PRO A 81 -15.95 -6.14 0.25
CA PRO A 81 -16.48 -6.86 1.40
C PRO A 81 -17.93 -7.36 1.16
N LEU A 82 -18.71 -6.58 0.41
CA LEU A 82 -20.11 -6.86 0.10
C LEU A 82 -20.29 -7.98 -0.93
N ALA A 83 -19.23 -8.34 -1.64
CA ALA A 83 -19.19 -9.40 -2.64
C ALA A 83 -18.68 -10.75 -2.08
N GLN A 84 -18.22 -10.80 -0.83
CA GLN A 84 -17.62 -12.02 -0.28
C GLN A 84 -18.64 -13.14 -0.10
N PRO A 85 -18.23 -14.42 -0.11
CA PRO A 85 -19.14 -15.58 -0.05
C PRO A 85 -20.17 -15.51 1.08
N TRP A 86 -19.73 -15.11 2.29
CA TRP A 86 -20.65 -14.99 3.43
C TRP A 86 -21.64 -13.83 3.25
N ALA A 87 -21.21 -12.69 2.70
CA ALA A 87 -22.11 -11.58 2.40
C ALA A 87 -23.18 -12.00 1.37
N VAL A 88 -22.78 -12.66 0.28
CA VAL A 88 -23.69 -13.06 -0.81
C VAL A 88 -24.67 -14.12 -0.33
N VAL A 89 -24.18 -15.23 0.22
CA VAL A 89 -25.05 -16.35 0.63
C VAL A 89 -25.85 -15.99 1.87
N GLY A 90 -25.18 -15.50 2.92
CA GLY A 90 -25.83 -15.12 4.18
C GLY A 90 -26.81 -13.96 4.00
N GLY A 91 -26.38 -12.90 3.28
CA GLY A 91 -27.21 -11.73 3.05
C GLY A 91 -28.49 -12.04 2.31
N ASN A 92 -28.42 -12.76 1.19
CA ASN A 92 -29.61 -13.14 0.44
C ASN A 92 -30.54 -14.09 1.24
N THR A 93 -29.96 -15.04 1.99
CA THR A 93 -30.74 -16.00 2.78
C THR A 93 -31.44 -15.31 3.95
N VAL A 94 -30.72 -14.51 4.73
CA VAL A 94 -31.27 -13.75 5.86
C VAL A 94 -32.34 -12.79 5.39
N ALA A 95 -32.11 -12.10 4.29
CA ALA A 95 -33.05 -11.15 3.70
C ALA A 95 -34.35 -11.87 3.23
N ALA A 96 -34.20 -13.04 2.61
CA ALA A 96 -35.37 -13.85 2.22
C ALA A 96 -36.21 -14.29 3.46
N LEU A 97 -35.56 -14.76 4.54
CA LEU A 97 -36.23 -15.11 5.77
C LEU A 97 -36.97 -13.96 6.41
N VAL A 98 -36.33 -12.78 6.48
CA VAL A 98 -36.96 -11.57 7.04
C VAL A 98 -38.15 -11.14 6.19
N GLY A 99 -38.00 -11.12 4.86
CA GLY A 99 -39.11 -10.77 3.97
C GLY A 99 -40.29 -11.73 4.06
N ILE A 100 -40.03 -13.04 4.17
CA ILE A 100 -41.08 -14.06 4.42
C ILE A 100 -41.77 -13.81 5.76
N ALA A 101 -41.00 -13.52 6.82
CA ALA A 101 -41.59 -13.24 8.12
C ALA A 101 -42.51 -12.01 8.07
N CYS A 102 -42.08 -10.94 7.38
CA CYS A 102 -42.91 -9.74 7.17
C CYS A 102 -44.16 -10.03 6.32
N ALA A 103 -44.05 -10.85 5.26
CA ALA A 103 -45.20 -11.26 4.45
C ALA A 103 -46.26 -12.05 5.25
N LEU A 104 -45.84 -12.84 6.21
CA LEU A 104 -46.73 -13.63 7.06
C LEU A 104 -47.37 -12.85 8.20
N THR A 105 -46.73 -11.78 8.68
CA THR A 105 -47.15 -11.09 9.90
C THR A 105 -47.77 -9.70 9.63
N VAL A 106 -47.46 -9.06 8.51
CA VAL A 106 -47.92 -7.72 8.19
C VAL A 106 -48.90 -7.78 7.03
N PRO A 107 -50.19 -7.48 7.27
CA PRO A 107 -51.25 -7.65 6.25
C PRO A 107 -51.12 -6.69 5.07
N ASP A 108 -50.66 -5.44 5.31
CA ASP A 108 -50.50 -4.46 4.26
C ASP A 108 -49.14 -4.62 3.54
N PRO A 109 -49.15 -4.85 2.21
CA PRO A 109 -47.92 -5.12 1.46
C PRO A 109 -46.91 -3.96 1.46
N ALA A 110 -47.35 -2.69 1.59
CA ALA A 110 -46.43 -1.55 1.60
C ALA A 110 -45.67 -1.47 2.94
N TRP A 111 -46.36 -1.72 4.04
CA TRP A 111 -45.73 -1.83 5.36
C TRP A 111 -44.86 -3.07 5.46
N ALA A 112 -45.30 -4.22 4.94
CA ALA A 112 -44.50 -5.44 4.89
C ALA A 112 -43.20 -5.23 4.14
N ALA A 113 -43.25 -4.58 2.98
CA ALA A 113 -42.09 -4.27 2.15
C ALA A 113 -41.08 -3.32 2.87
N ALA A 114 -41.59 -2.23 3.47
CA ALA A 114 -40.75 -1.26 4.18
C ALA A 114 -40.04 -1.91 5.40
N LEU A 115 -40.80 -2.64 6.19
CA LEU A 115 -40.27 -3.36 7.37
C LEU A 115 -39.28 -4.46 6.96
N ALA A 116 -39.58 -5.22 5.91
CA ALA A 116 -38.71 -6.26 5.40
C ALA A 116 -37.32 -5.72 5.02
N VAL A 117 -37.25 -4.64 4.28
CA VAL A 117 -35.99 -4.04 3.87
C VAL A 117 -35.23 -3.48 5.07
N GLY A 118 -35.91 -2.72 5.94
CA GLY A 118 -35.28 -2.15 7.13
C GLY A 118 -34.73 -3.19 8.10
N LEU A 119 -35.54 -4.20 8.42
CA LEU A 119 -35.13 -5.30 9.31
C LEU A 119 -34.05 -6.18 8.67
N ALA A 120 -34.13 -6.45 7.35
CA ALA A 120 -33.09 -7.20 6.64
C ALA A 120 -31.73 -6.49 6.69
N ILE A 121 -31.70 -5.17 6.49
CA ILE A 121 -30.48 -4.37 6.62
C ILE A 121 -29.92 -4.49 8.05
N GLY A 122 -30.75 -4.29 9.08
CA GLY A 122 -30.35 -4.45 10.48
C GLY A 122 -29.82 -5.83 10.81
N ALA A 123 -30.49 -6.90 10.33
CA ALA A 123 -30.05 -8.28 10.50
C ALA A 123 -28.72 -8.55 9.78
N MET A 124 -28.55 -8.07 8.56
CA MET A 124 -27.30 -8.24 7.81
C MET A 124 -26.11 -7.51 8.47
N PHE A 125 -26.32 -6.36 9.08
CA PHE A 125 -25.27 -5.68 9.86
C PHE A 125 -24.88 -6.49 11.10
N THR A 126 -25.84 -6.98 11.87
CA THR A 126 -25.56 -7.77 13.09
C THR A 126 -24.86 -9.10 12.77
N LEU A 127 -25.23 -9.75 11.68
CA LEU A 127 -24.66 -11.03 11.22
C LEU A 127 -23.40 -10.85 10.35
N ARG A 128 -22.95 -9.61 10.12
CA ARG A 128 -21.77 -9.27 9.29
C ARG A 128 -21.86 -9.84 7.86
N CYS A 129 -23.07 -9.89 7.31
CA CYS A 129 -23.32 -10.38 5.94
C CYS A 129 -24.02 -9.32 5.09
N LEU A 130 -23.63 -8.05 5.25
CA LEU A 130 -24.21 -6.94 4.47
C LEU A 130 -24.00 -7.20 2.98
N HIS A 131 -25.13 -7.32 2.26
CA HIS A 131 -25.17 -7.58 0.83
C HIS A 131 -26.32 -6.79 0.21
N PRO A 132 -26.04 -5.69 -0.53
CA PRO A 132 -27.10 -4.81 -1.04
C PRO A 132 -28.20 -5.53 -1.82
N PRO A 133 -27.91 -6.53 -2.67
CA PRO A 133 -28.97 -7.31 -3.33
C PRO A 133 -29.92 -8.04 -2.38
N GLY A 134 -29.49 -8.29 -1.12
CA GLY A 134 -30.36 -8.82 -0.07
C GLY A 134 -31.55 -7.91 0.24
N GLY A 135 -31.39 -6.58 0.14
CA GLY A 135 -32.53 -5.66 0.25
C GLY A 135 -33.59 -5.93 -0.82
N ALA A 136 -33.16 -6.17 -2.06
CA ALA A 136 -34.08 -6.57 -3.15
C ALA A 136 -34.68 -7.98 -2.92
N MET A 137 -33.95 -8.88 -2.27
CA MET A 137 -34.47 -10.21 -1.90
C MET A 137 -35.58 -10.11 -0.85
N ALA A 138 -35.36 -9.29 0.20
CA ALA A 138 -36.38 -9.04 1.23
C ALA A 138 -37.64 -8.40 0.61
N LEU A 139 -37.46 -7.43 -0.27
CA LEU A 139 -38.56 -6.79 -0.98
C LEU A 139 -39.33 -7.76 -1.87
N LEU A 140 -38.61 -8.59 -2.63
CA LEU A 140 -39.19 -9.61 -3.49
C LEU A 140 -40.09 -10.59 -2.70
N THR A 141 -39.59 -11.09 -1.57
CA THR A 141 -40.30 -12.05 -0.75
C THR A 141 -41.50 -11.44 -0.01
N ALA A 142 -41.37 -10.20 0.46
CA ALA A 142 -42.45 -9.47 1.12
C ALA A 142 -43.60 -9.10 0.16
N ILE A 143 -43.29 -8.46 -0.98
CA ILE A 143 -44.34 -8.07 -1.96
C ILE A 143 -44.89 -9.28 -2.69
N GLY A 144 -44.04 -10.27 -2.98
CA GLY A 144 -44.47 -11.53 -3.63
C GLY A 144 -45.35 -12.44 -2.76
N GLY A 145 -45.60 -12.07 -1.50
CA GLY A 145 -46.40 -12.86 -0.59
C GLY A 145 -45.83 -14.27 -0.36
N VAL A 146 -44.52 -14.41 -0.39
CA VAL A 146 -43.86 -15.70 -0.21
C VAL A 146 -44.09 -16.19 1.21
N SER A 147 -44.86 -17.25 1.39
CA SER A 147 -45.20 -17.82 2.67
C SER A 147 -44.38 -19.06 3.05
N HIS A 148 -43.64 -19.60 2.11
CA HIS A 148 -42.91 -20.84 2.30
C HIS A 148 -41.44 -20.60 2.70
N VAL A 149 -41.06 -20.99 3.93
CA VAL A 149 -39.68 -20.80 4.44
C VAL A 149 -38.64 -21.52 3.57
N GLY A 150 -39.02 -22.62 2.89
CA GLY A 150 -38.18 -23.33 1.94
C GLY A 150 -37.61 -22.45 0.81
N PHE A 151 -38.27 -21.33 0.50
CA PHE A 151 -37.75 -20.33 -0.49
C PHE A 151 -36.39 -19.74 -0.07
N ALA A 152 -36.16 -19.58 1.23
CA ALA A 152 -34.87 -19.09 1.73
C ALA A 152 -33.74 -20.11 1.49
N LEU A 153 -34.04 -21.42 1.51
CA LEU A 153 -33.09 -22.46 1.15
C LEU A 153 -32.94 -22.57 -0.38
N PHE A 154 -34.06 -22.78 -1.09
CA PHE A 154 -34.14 -22.81 -2.53
C PHE A 154 -35.32 -21.92 -2.97
N PRO A 155 -35.08 -20.91 -3.81
CA PRO A 155 -33.88 -20.64 -4.58
C PRO A 155 -32.82 -19.74 -3.91
N ALA A 156 -33.10 -19.04 -2.80
CA ALA A 156 -32.25 -17.96 -2.33
C ALA A 156 -30.81 -18.38 -1.96
N ALA A 157 -30.65 -19.31 -1.01
CA ALA A 157 -29.34 -19.78 -0.56
C ALA A 157 -28.60 -20.57 -1.64
N ILE A 158 -29.28 -21.53 -2.27
CA ILE A 158 -28.64 -22.42 -3.25
C ILE A 158 -28.19 -21.64 -4.49
N ASN A 159 -29.02 -20.76 -5.04
CA ASN A 159 -28.60 -19.93 -6.19
C ASN A 159 -27.44 -19.03 -5.84
N SER A 160 -27.44 -18.45 -4.63
CA SER A 160 -26.33 -17.62 -4.14
C SER A 160 -25.03 -18.45 -4.03
N LEU A 161 -25.14 -19.68 -3.53
CA LEU A 161 -23.99 -20.60 -3.42
C LEU A 161 -23.44 -20.99 -4.81
N LEU A 162 -24.31 -21.31 -5.76
CA LEU A 162 -23.92 -21.61 -7.14
C LEU A 162 -23.24 -20.43 -7.81
N LEU A 163 -23.77 -19.21 -7.62
CA LEU A 163 -23.15 -17.99 -8.12
C LEU A 163 -21.77 -17.76 -7.52
N VAL A 164 -21.62 -17.96 -6.20
CA VAL A 164 -20.32 -17.83 -5.51
C VAL A 164 -19.34 -18.88 -6.03
N ALA A 165 -19.77 -20.14 -6.21
CA ALA A 165 -18.91 -21.20 -6.74
C ALA A 165 -18.43 -20.86 -8.17
N ALA A 166 -19.34 -20.42 -9.05
CA ALA A 166 -18.98 -19.94 -10.38
C ALA A 166 -18.03 -18.72 -10.31
N GLY A 167 -18.25 -17.80 -9.36
CA GLY A 167 -17.40 -16.66 -9.10
C GLY A 167 -16.00 -17.04 -8.66
N VAL A 168 -15.86 -18.03 -7.77
CA VAL A 168 -14.56 -18.57 -7.34
C VAL A 168 -13.81 -19.16 -8.54
N ALA A 169 -14.47 -19.98 -9.34
CA ALA A 169 -13.85 -20.63 -10.50
C ALA A 169 -13.41 -19.59 -11.54
N TYR A 170 -14.30 -18.71 -11.95
CA TYR A 170 -14.04 -17.72 -13.02
C TYR A 170 -13.01 -16.67 -12.61
N ASN A 171 -13.17 -16.06 -11.43
CA ASN A 171 -12.24 -15.01 -10.99
C ASN A 171 -10.82 -15.55 -10.83
N ARG A 172 -10.65 -16.75 -10.25
CA ARG A 172 -9.33 -17.40 -10.14
C ARG A 172 -8.74 -17.72 -11.51
N ALA A 173 -9.53 -18.25 -12.43
CA ALA A 173 -9.09 -18.56 -13.79
C ALA A 173 -8.66 -17.31 -14.57
N THR A 174 -9.24 -16.15 -14.26
CA THR A 174 -8.93 -14.85 -14.89
C THR A 174 -7.95 -14.00 -14.06
N GLY A 175 -7.25 -14.60 -13.08
CA GLY A 175 -6.19 -13.94 -12.31
C GLY A 175 -6.68 -12.97 -11.22
N ARG A 176 -7.96 -13.00 -10.87
CA ARG A 176 -8.52 -12.22 -9.77
C ARG A 176 -8.58 -13.06 -8.49
N ARG A 177 -8.21 -12.46 -7.35
CA ARG A 177 -8.36 -13.13 -6.05
C ARG A 177 -9.82 -13.08 -5.61
N TYR A 178 -10.43 -14.24 -5.52
CA TYR A 178 -11.77 -14.40 -4.95
C TYR A 178 -11.89 -15.81 -4.36
N PRO A 179 -12.36 -16.01 -3.11
CA PRO A 179 -12.69 -14.96 -2.13
C PRO A 179 -11.48 -14.08 -1.80
N HIS A 180 -11.74 -12.81 -1.44
CA HIS A 180 -10.72 -11.88 -1.02
C HIS A 180 -10.66 -11.85 0.51
N ALA A 181 -9.47 -12.06 1.09
CA ALA A 181 -9.30 -11.99 2.55
C ALA A 181 -9.65 -10.57 3.05
N GLN A 182 -10.55 -10.51 4.03
CA GLN A 182 -10.98 -9.24 4.63
C GLN A 182 -10.13 -8.83 5.84
N GLN A 183 -9.32 -9.75 6.34
CA GLN A 183 -8.35 -9.54 7.39
C GLN A 183 -7.03 -10.15 6.91
N ALA A 184 -6.09 -9.33 6.48
CA ALA A 184 -4.73 -9.81 6.27
C ALA A 184 -4.04 -9.98 7.63
N ALA A 185 -3.20 -11.01 7.74
CA ALA A 185 -2.25 -11.05 8.84
C ALA A 185 -1.40 -9.78 8.77
N ALA A 186 -1.40 -8.99 9.85
CA ALA A 186 -0.64 -7.76 9.94
C ALA A 186 0.83 -8.04 9.55
N ALA A 187 1.22 -7.64 8.36
CA ALA A 187 2.63 -7.60 8.02
C ALA A 187 3.27 -6.55 8.93
N PRO A 188 4.35 -6.88 9.66
CA PRO A 188 5.00 -5.90 10.51
C PRO A 188 5.45 -4.72 9.64
N SER A 189 4.81 -3.58 9.80
CA SER A 189 5.32 -2.33 9.25
C SER A 189 6.72 -2.11 9.82
N PRO A 190 7.74 -1.83 9.00
CA PRO A 190 9.05 -1.54 9.49
C PRO A 190 8.96 -0.33 10.44
N ALA A 191 9.23 -0.56 11.71
CA ALA A 191 9.23 0.47 12.73
C ALA A 191 10.14 1.62 12.28
N GLY A 192 9.56 2.81 12.07
CA GLY A 192 10.30 4.02 11.71
C GLY A 192 10.17 4.49 10.26
N ALA A 193 9.30 3.91 9.43
CA ALA A 193 8.98 4.52 8.14
C ALA A 193 8.19 5.82 8.38
N PRO A 194 8.58 6.96 7.77
CA PRO A 194 7.76 8.17 7.82
C PRO A 194 6.47 7.91 7.02
N GLY A 195 5.34 7.96 7.69
CA GLY A 195 4.03 7.70 7.10
C GLY A 195 2.99 7.47 8.19
N PHE A 196 1.74 7.28 7.79
CA PHE A 196 0.68 6.90 8.72
C PHE A 196 0.86 5.45 9.21
N SER A 197 0.43 5.19 10.45
CA SER A 197 0.36 3.84 11.02
C SER A 197 -1.02 3.22 10.78
N ASP A 198 -1.10 1.89 10.92
CA ASP A 198 -2.38 1.19 10.87
C ASP A 198 -3.38 1.73 11.92
N ALA A 199 -2.88 2.14 13.09
CA ALA A 199 -3.69 2.76 14.14
C ALA A 199 -4.26 4.14 13.74
N ASP A 200 -3.50 4.92 12.97
CA ASP A 200 -3.98 6.20 12.45
C ASP A 200 -5.10 5.98 11.45
N LEU A 201 -4.95 4.98 10.57
CA LEU A 201 -5.99 4.59 9.62
C LEU A 201 -7.26 4.13 10.34
N ASP A 202 -7.15 3.27 11.35
CA ASP A 202 -8.29 2.80 12.14
C ASP A 202 -9.01 3.97 12.82
N THR A 203 -8.26 4.90 13.42
CA THR A 203 -8.84 6.10 14.05
C THR A 203 -9.60 6.97 13.03
N VAL A 204 -9.09 7.10 11.81
CA VAL A 204 -9.76 7.87 10.75
C VAL A 204 -11.03 7.14 10.28
N LEU A 205 -10.96 5.81 10.10
CA LEU A 205 -12.12 5.00 9.69
C LEU A 205 -13.23 5.02 10.72
N GLU A 206 -12.91 4.95 12.02
CA GLU A 206 -13.88 5.10 13.11
C GLU A 206 -14.61 6.46 13.08
N ARG A 207 -13.88 7.53 12.83
CA ARG A 207 -14.46 8.88 12.68
C ARG A 207 -15.29 9.01 11.41
N TYR A 208 -14.86 8.36 10.33
CA TYR A 208 -15.60 8.38 9.07
C TYR A 208 -16.96 7.70 9.18
N ASN A 209 -17.06 6.65 9.99
CA ASN A 209 -18.29 5.94 10.39
C ASN A 209 -19.22 5.61 9.22
N GLN A 210 -18.66 5.15 8.08
CA GLN A 210 -19.41 4.72 6.91
C GLN A 210 -18.83 3.41 6.37
N VAL A 211 -19.69 2.60 5.75
CA VAL A 211 -19.27 1.37 5.09
C VAL A 211 -18.53 1.73 3.80
N LEU A 212 -17.28 1.28 3.68
CA LEU A 212 -16.49 1.42 2.47
C LEU A 212 -16.59 0.15 1.63
N ASP A 213 -16.76 0.31 0.33
CA ASP A 213 -16.77 -0.79 -0.64
C ASP A 213 -15.33 -1.18 -1.06
N LEU A 214 -14.40 -1.14 -0.08
CA LEU A 214 -13.01 -1.51 -0.25
C LEU A 214 -12.51 -2.18 1.03
N PRO A 215 -11.78 -3.31 0.95
CA PRO A 215 -11.14 -3.91 2.11
C PRO A 215 -10.18 -2.92 2.76
N ARG A 216 -10.13 -2.93 4.10
CA ARG A 216 -9.23 -2.08 4.89
C ARG A 216 -7.77 -2.18 4.44
N ASP A 217 -7.33 -3.40 4.15
CA ASP A 217 -5.94 -3.66 3.76
C ASP A 217 -5.61 -3.12 2.37
N ASP A 218 -6.56 -3.20 1.43
CA ASP A 218 -6.41 -2.60 0.10
C ASP A 218 -6.36 -1.07 0.20
N LEU A 219 -7.16 -0.47 1.10
CA LEU A 219 -7.12 0.96 1.38
C LEU A 219 -5.76 1.36 1.98
N ALA A 220 -5.25 0.61 2.96
CA ALA A 220 -3.92 0.84 3.54
C ALA A 220 -2.82 0.72 2.47
N ALA A 221 -2.88 -0.31 1.62
CA ALA A 221 -1.92 -0.50 0.53
C ALA A 221 -1.96 0.64 -0.50
N LEU A 222 -3.14 1.12 -0.87
CA LEU A 222 -3.30 2.25 -1.79
C LEU A 222 -2.75 3.55 -1.20
N LEU A 223 -3.03 3.82 0.08
CA LEU A 223 -2.50 4.99 0.78
C LEU A 223 -0.97 4.93 0.89
N ALA A 224 -0.40 3.78 1.26
CA ALA A 224 1.05 3.59 1.32
C ALA A 224 1.72 3.74 -0.06
N ALA A 225 1.07 3.24 -1.13
CA ALA A 225 1.55 3.42 -2.50
C ALA A 225 1.51 4.90 -2.92
N ALA A 226 0.44 5.63 -2.58
CA ALA A 226 0.29 7.04 -2.87
C ALA A 226 1.33 7.89 -2.11
N GLU A 227 1.59 7.60 -0.84
CA GLU A 227 2.67 8.23 -0.07
C GLU A 227 4.04 7.96 -0.67
N GLY A 228 4.31 6.71 -1.06
CA GLY A 228 5.55 6.32 -1.74
C GLY A 228 5.77 7.10 -3.04
N GLU A 229 4.72 7.34 -3.82
CA GLU A 229 4.78 8.14 -5.05
C GLU A 229 4.98 9.62 -4.75
N ALA A 230 4.29 10.16 -3.75
CA ALA A 230 4.48 11.55 -3.29
C ALA A 230 5.91 11.77 -2.78
N TYR A 231 6.45 10.82 -2.03
CA TYR A 231 7.83 10.83 -1.56
C TYR A 231 8.83 10.76 -2.72
N ARG A 232 8.62 9.86 -3.69
CA ARG A 232 9.45 9.77 -4.91
C ARG A 232 9.43 11.06 -5.70
N ARG A 233 8.27 11.68 -5.87
CA ARG A 233 8.12 12.95 -6.58
C ARG A 233 8.86 14.08 -5.88
N ARG A 234 8.77 14.17 -4.54
CA ARG A 234 9.48 15.19 -3.75
C ARG A 234 10.99 14.97 -3.76
N LEU A 235 11.45 13.72 -3.59
CA LEU A 235 12.88 13.39 -3.58
C LEU A 235 13.50 13.26 -4.97
N GLY A 236 12.71 13.00 -6.01
CA GLY A 236 13.20 12.93 -7.40
C GLY A 236 13.72 14.25 -7.94
N VAL A 237 13.42 15.35 -7.27
CA VAL A 237 13.97 16.68 -7.55
C VAL A 237 15.32 16.89 -6.86
N LEU A 238 15.61 16.19 -5.75
CA LEU A 238 16.85 16.36 -4.99
C LEU A 238 18.05 15.79 -5.75
N ARG A 239 19.05 16.64 -5.96
CA ARG A 239 20.37 16.28 -6.48
C ARG A 239 21.31 15.93 -5.33
N CYS A 240 22.36 15.19 -5.62
CA CYS A 240 23.41 14.94 -4.62
C CYS A 240 23.99 16.25 -4.08
N GLY A 241 24.07 17.27 -4.92
CA GLY A 241 24.54 18.61 -4.56
C GLY A 241 23.70 19.31 -3.50
N ASP A 242 22.40 19.02 -3.43
CA ASP A 242 21.48 19.69 -2.50
C ASP A 242 21.63 19.16 -1.06
N VAL A 243 22.20 17.96 -0.88
CA VAL A 243 22.34 17.27 0.42
C VAL A 243 23.78 17.01 0.82
N MET A 244 24.76 17.25 -0.05
CA MET A 244 26.17 17.07 0.28
C MET A 244 26.73 18.27 1.06
N SER A 245 27.75 18.02 1.87
CA SER A 245 28.54 19.10 2.47
C SER A 245 29.26 19.89 1.35
N PRO A 246 29.03 21.21 1.24
CA PRO A 246 29.61 22.01 0.13
C PRO A 246 31.14 22.07 0.14
N GLU A 247 31.73 22.03 1.32
CA GLU A 247 33.19 22.09 1.54
C GLU A 247 33.65 20.96 2.46
N PRO A 248 33.76 19.71 1.96
CA PRO A 248 34.21 18.61 2.77
C PRO A 248 35.69 18.76 3.15
N VAL A 249 36.02 18.50 4.41
CA VAL A 249 37.41 18.42 4.85
C VAL A 249 38.04 17.21 4.16
N THR A 250 39.14 17.42 3.45
CA THR A 250 39.85 16.38 2.68
C THR A 250 41.31 16.28 3.12
N VAL A 251 41.89 15.11 2.89
CA VAL A 251 43.32 14.84 3.15
C VAL A 251 44.00 14.29 1.90
N SER A 252 45.31 14.38 1.82
CA SER A 252 46.09 13.76 0.74
C SER A 252 46.49 12.32 1.11
N PHE A 253 46.95 11.57 0.07
CA PHE A 253 47.48 10.23 0.26
C PHE A 253 48.62 10.17 1.28
N GLY A 254 49.53 11.16 1.27
CA GLY A 254 50.70 11.23 2.13
C GLY A 254 50.45 11.92 3.48
N THR A 255 49.21 12.29 3.81
CA THR A 255 48.90 12.92 5.12
C THR A 255 49.23 11.94 6.25
N PRO A 256 50.00 12.38 7.27
CA PRO A 256 50.31 11.54 8.43
C PRO A 256 49.06 11.11 9.20
N LEU A 257 49.05 9.88 9.76
CA LEU A 257 47.90 9.35 10.47
C LEU A 257 47.48 10.20 11.67
N HIS A 258 48.43 10.78 12.40
CA HIS A 258 48.15 11.64 13.56
C HIS A 258 47.43 12.92 13.18
N GLU A 259 47.78 13.52 12.04
CA GLU A 259 47.11 14.71 11.49
C GLU A 259 45.67 14.39 11.05
N ALA A 260 45.46 13.29 10.29
CA ALA A 260 44.16 12.86 9.87
C ALA A 260 43.27 12.50 11.06
N TRP A 261 43.84 11.87 12.09
CA TRP A 261 43.12 11.57 13.34
C TRP A 261 42.73 12.83 14.11
N ALA A 262 43.61 13.82 14.18
CA ALA A 262 43.33 15.11 14.80
C ALA A 262 42.17 15.83 14.10
N LEU A 263 42.16 15.85 12.77
CA LEU A 263 41.06 16.42 11.96
C LEU A 263 39.74 15.74 12.20
N LEU A 264 39.70 14.39 12.26
CA LEU A 264 38.46 13.65 12.55
C LEU A 264 37.88 14.04 13.92
N ARG A 265 38.74 14.20 14.95
CA ARG A 265 38.32 14.57 16.30
C ARG A 265 37.92 16.03 16.43
N GLU A 266 38.76 16.94 15.94
CA GLU A 266 38.54 18.37 16.02
C GLU A 266 37.27 18.81 15.29
N ARG A 267 37.07 18.28 14.07
CA ARG A 267 35.89 18.59 13.24
C ARG A 267 34.70 17.70 13.56
N ARG A 268 34.82 16.76 14.49
CA ARG A 268 33.78 15.79 14.89
C ARG A 268 33.16 15.05 13.70
N ILE A 269 33.98 14.72 12.70
CA ILE A 269 33.56 14.00 11.50
C ILE A 269 33.99 12.53 11.57
N LYS A 270 33.28 11.65 10.88
CA LYS A 270 33.52 10.20 10.93
C LYS A 270 34.37 9.67 9.79
N ALA A 271 34.58 10.50 8.75
CA ALA A 271 35.27 10.10 7.53
C ALA A 271 35.94 11.31 6.88
N LEU A 272 37.08 11.08 6.24
CA LEU A 272 37.81 12.06 5.43
C LEU A 272 38.00 11.49 4.03
N PRO A 273 37.49 12.19 2.98
CA PRO A 273 37.85 11.86 1.61
C PRO A 273 39.33 12.10 1.37
N VAL A 274 39.97 11.15 0.69
CA VAL A 274 41.38 11.25 0.29
C VAL A 274 41.41 11.69 -1.18
N VAL A 275 42.15 12.78 -1.44
CA VAL A 275 42.24 13.38 -2.77
C VAL A 275 43.66 13.38 -3.32
N ASP A 276 43.78 13.30 -4.64
CA ASP A 276 45.05 13.49 -5.37
C ASP A 276 45.38 14.96 -5.56
N ARG A 277 46.53 15.23 -6.21
CA ARG A 277 46.99 16.61 -6.54
C ARG A 277 45.99 17.34 -7.47
N ALA A 278 45.19 16.61 -8.24
CA ALA A 278 44.15 17.15 -9.11
C ALA A 278 42.80 17.30 -8.40
N LYS A 279 42.76 17.16 -7.06
CA LYS A 279 41.53 17.21 -6.24
C LYS A 279 40.51 16.13 -6.58
N ARG A 280 40.91 15.01 -7.19
CA ARG A 280 40.05 13.86 -7.46
C ARG A 280 40.07 12.92 -6.26
N VAL A 281 38.93 12.35 -5.93
CA VAL A 281 38.82 11.40 -4.81
C VAL A 281 39.47 10.06 -5.23
N VAL A 282 40.49 9.67 -4.47
CA VAL A 282 41.22 8.40 -4.66
C VAL A 282 40.93 7.38 -3.56
N GLY A 283 40.29 7.80 -2.48
CA GLY A 283 39.93 6.93 -1.38
C GLY A 283 39.14 7.65 -0.30
N ILE A 284 38.84 6.92 0.77
CA ILE A 284 38.24 7.44 1.99
C ILE A 284 38.89 6.78 3.20
N VAL A 285 39.15 7.54 4.24
CA VAL A 285 39.59 7.03 5.54
C VAL A 285 38.53 7.35 6.59
N THR A 286 38.20 6.36 7.41
CA THR A 286 37.17 6.45 8.44
C THR A 286 37.73 6.07 9.82
N LEU A 287 37.02 6.43 10.89
CA LEU A 287 37.33 5.97 12.24
C LEU A 287 37.49 4.44 12.31
N ALA A 288 36.67 3.68 11.56
CA ALA A 288 36.74 2.23 11.52
C ALA A 288 38.03 1.71 10.89
N ASP A 289 38.64 2.45 9.97
CA ASP A 289 39.92 2.06 9.36
C ASP A 289 41.06 2.25 10.36
N PHE A 290 41.06 3.30 11.16
CA PHE A 290 42.02 3.47 12.27
C PHE A 290 41.88 2.35 13.30
N LEU A 291 40.64 2.02 13.70
CA LEU A 291 40.40 0.96 14.70
C LEU A 291 40.85 -0.41 14.17
N ARG A 292 40.59 -0.72 12.92
CA ARG A 292 40.96 -1.99 12.27
C ARG A 292 42.49 -2.16 12.19
N HIS A 293 43.20 -1.11 11.79
CA HIS A 293 44.65 -1.21 11.62
C HIS A 293 45.43 -1.01 12.93
N ALA A 294 44.80 -0.53 13.98
CA ALA A 294 45.38 -0.49 15.32
C ALA A 294 45.32 -1.86 16.04
N ASP A 295 44.80 -2.89 15.39
CA ASP A 295 44.68 -4.28 15.91
C ASP A 295 44.00 -4.32 17.27
N LEU A 296 42.86 -3.63 17.37
CA LEU A 296 42.07 -3.52 18.59
C LEU A 296 41.13 -4.72 18.74
N ASP A 297 41.70 -5.91 19.00
CA ASP A 297 40.92 -7.01 19.52
C ASP A 297 40.53 -6.73 20.97
N LEU A 298 39.33 -7.03 21.30
CA LEU A 298 38.38 -6.73 22.35
C LEU A 298 38.81 -6.77 23.84
N HIS A 299 40.08 -6.66 24.21
CA HIS A 299 40.51 -6.64 25.60
C HIS A 299 41.53 -5.54 25.92
N ASP A 300 41.29 -4.86 27.03
CA ASP A 300 42.06 -3.87 27.76
C ASP A 300 43.23 -3.11 27.08
N GLY A 301 43.13 -1.77 27.09
CA GLY A 301 44.20 -0.85 26.66
C GLY A 301 44.02 -0.25 25.24
N TRP A 302 42.82 -0.29 24.65
CA TRP A 302 42.53 0.23 23.28
C TRP A 302 43.01 1.69 23.04
N SER A 303 42.92 2.55 24.06
CA SER A 303 43.35 3.95 23.96
C SER A 303 44.88 4.08 23.85
N GLN A 304 45.64 3.19 24.51
CA GLN A 304 47.11 3.18 24.45
C GLN A 304 47.60 2.64 23.09
N ARG A 305 46.99 1.54 22.58
CA ARG A 305 47.31 0.95 21.27
C ARG A 305 46.99 1.91 20.13
N LEU A 306 45.84 2.58 20.18
CA LEU A 306 45.47 3.58 19.21
C LEU A 306 46.44 4.77 19.23
N ARG A 307 46.84 5.26 20.40
CA ARG A 307 47.87 6.31 20.55
C ARG A 307 49.22 5.86 20.00
N ALA A 308 49.64 4.62 20.27
CA ALA A 308 50.87 4.06 19.74
C ALA A 308 50.86 3.88 18.23
N PHE A 309 49.68 3.50 17.66
CA PHE A 309 49.48 3.40 16.22
C PHE A 309 49.53 4.77 15.50
N ILE A 310 48.97 5.79 16.09
CA ILE A 310 48.91 7.15 15.52
C ILE A 310 50.26 7.89 15.64
N ARG A 311 51.12 7.55 16.62
CA ARG A 311 52.44 8.18 16.80
C ARG A 311 53.39 7.86 15.63
N PRO A 312 54.11 8.85 15.05
CA PRO A 312 55.15 8.58 14.06
C PRO A 312 56.20 7.62 14.63
N SER A 313 56.66 6.65 13.86
CA SER A 313 57.83 5.86 14.21
C SER A 313 59.05 6.51 13.53
N GLY A 314 60.12 6.76 14.27
CA GLY A 314 61.34 7.32 13.71
C GLY A 314 62.15 6.33 12.83
N ALA A 315 61.58 5.17 12.47
CA ALA A 315 62.27 4.14 11.66
C ALA A 315 61.97 4.31 10.19
N THR A 316 62.99 4.35 9.38
CA THR A 316 62.90 4.51 7.91
C THR A 316 62.29 3.33 7.15
N HIS A 317 62.19 2.15 7.76
CA HIS A 317 61.59 0.94 7.21
C HIS A 317 60.87 0.18 8.32
N GLY A 318 59.57 0.37 8.44
CA GLY A 318 58.72 -0.32 9.44
C GLY A 318 57.43 -0.89 8.77
N ALA A 319 56.95 -2.04 9.27
CA ALA A 319 55.68 -2.63 8.86
C ALA A 319 54.46 -1.80 9.32
N LYS A 320 54.69 -0.74 10.08
CA LYS A 320 53.65 0.12 10.64
C LYS A 320 53.18 1.16 9.61
N ALA A 321 51.86 1.27 9.43
CA ALA A 321 51.28 2.32 8.60
C ALA A 321 51.53 3.71 9.22
N GLU A 322 51.99 4.66 8.41
CA GLU A 322 52.32 6.05 8.83
C GLU A 322 51.47 7.11 8.13
N VAL A 323 50.96 6.78 6.95
CA VAL A 323 50.21 7.73 6.13
C VAL A 323 48.82 7.19 5.79
N VAL A 324 47.89 8.10 5.56
CA VAL A 324 46.48 7.80 5.24
C VAL A 324 46.36 6.84 4.06
N GLY A 325 47.20 6.96 3.04
CA GLY A 325 47.16 6.11 1.86
C GLY A 325 47.38 4.62 2.09
N GLN A 326 47.96 4.25 3.25
CA GLN A 326 48.21 2.87 3.64
C GLN A 326 46.99 2.19 4.28
N ILE A 327 46.10 2.99 4.94
CA ILE A 327 44.93 2.48 5.65
C ILE A 327 43.61 2.81 4.98
N MET A 328 43.58 3.70 3.98
CA MET A 328 42.35 4.14 3.32
C MET A 328 41.70 3.03 2.52
N THR A 329 40.38 3.07 2.39
CA THR A 329 39.64 2.29 1.43
C THR A 329 39.72 2.96 0.05
N ARG A 330 40.32 2.26 -0.95
CA ARG A 330 40.53 2.77 -2.32
C ARG A 330 39.32 2.63 -3.22
N GLN A 331 38.52 1.58 -3.04
CA GLN A 331 37.33 1.36 -3.83
C GLN A 331 36.14 2.15 -3.29
N VAL A 332 36.02 3.41 -3.66
CA VAL A 332 34.92 4.27 -3.25
C VAL A 332 33.99 4.54 -4.42
N ARG A 333 32.70 4.51 -4.14
CA ARG A 333 31.68 4.95 -5.10
C ARG A 333 31.53 6.45 -4.99
N VAL A 334 31.76 7.16 -6.08
CA VAL A 334 31.58 8.60 -6.17
C VAL A 334 30.31 8.93 -6.95
N ALA A 335 29.63 10.01 -6.57
CA ALA A 335 28.48 10.54 -7.27
C ALA A 335 28.75 12.00 -7.66
N SER A 336 28.33 12.40 -8.86
CA SER A 336 28.34 13.80 -9.27
C SER A 336 27.32 14.60 -8.47
N ALA A 337 27.62 15.86 -8.15
CA ALA A 337 26.69 16.79 -7.50
C ALA A 337 25.36 16.92 -8.26
N GLU A 338 25.40 16.83 -9.58
CA GLU A 338 24.21 16.96 -10.45
C GLU A 338 23.41 15.65 -10.58
N ARG A 339 23.92 14.55 -10.05
CA ARG A 339 23.24 13.26 -10.13
C ARG A 339 21.97 13.30 -9.27
N ARG A 340 20.82 13.05 -9.89
CA ARG A 340 19.55 12.88 -9.17
C ARG A 340 19.60 11.61 -8.30
N ARG A 341 19.07 11.70 -7.09
CA ARG A 341 18.91 10.56 -6.20
C ARG A 341 17.89 9.59 -6.82
N ARG A 342 18.36 8.50 -7.46
CA ARG A 342 17.45 7.43 -7.90
C ARG A 342 16.88 6.74 -6.67
N SER A 343 15.57 6.73 -6.53
CA SER A 343 14.82 5.87 -5.61
C SER A 343 14.98 4.42 -6.09
N GLY A 344 15.88 3.68 -5.48
CA GLY A 344 16.15 2.30 -5.89
C GLY A 344 17.38 1.73 -5.23
N CYS A 345 17.52 1.91 -3.91
CA CYS A 345 18.33 1.00 -3.10
C CYS A 345 17.35 0.06 -2.37
N GLY A 346 16.75 -0.86 -3.12
CA GLY A 346 16.16 -2.06 -2.57
C GLY A 346 17.26 -2.86 -1.89
N GLY A 347 16.99 -3.29 -0.66
CA GLY A 347 17.55 -4.40 0.09
C GLY A 347 18.96 -4.89 -0.23
N GLY A 348 19.96 -4.05 -0.09
CA GLY A 348 21.36 -4.44 -0.08
C GLY A 348 22.04 -3.74 1.09
N ARG A 349 22.88 -4.46 1.83
CA ARG A 349 23.71 -3.96 2.94
C ARG A 349 24.14 -2.52 2.71
N PRO A 350 24.16 -1.64 3.73
CA PRO A 350 24.56 -0.25 3.57
C PRO A 350 25.94 -0.20 2.92
N ALA A 351 25.96 0.29 1.66
CA ALA A 351 27.19 0.52 0.95
C ALA A 351 27.97 1.56 1.73
N ARG A 352 29.20 1.21 2.11
CA ARG A 352 30.13 2.09 2.80
C ARG A 352 30.15 3.44 2.07
N THR A 353 29.83 4.46 2.79
CA THR A 353 29.87 5.89 2.60
C THR A 353 30.17 6.36 1.16
N ALA A 354 29.17 6.90 0.48
CA ALA A 354 29.38 7.66 -0.76
C ALA A 354 29.92 9.04 -0.37
N ALA A 355 31.17 9.33 -0.73
CA ALA A 355 31.71 10.67 -0.66
C ALA A 355 31.37 11.37 -1.98
N ALA A 356 30.52 12.41 -1.95
CA ALA A 356 30.34 13.30 -3.07
C ALA A 356 31.41 14.40 -2.97
N VAL A 357 32.42 14.35 -3.83
CA VAL A 357 33.43 15.41 -3.95
C VAL A 357 33.30 16.04 -5.32
N ARG A 358 33.19 17.34 -5.35
CA ARG A 358 33.13 18.15 -6.58
C ARG A 358 34.50 18.20 -7.23
N PRO A 359 34.69 17.96 -8.54
CA PRO A 359 35.86 18.44 -9.23
C PRO A 359 35.78 19.99 -9.28
N ALA A 360 36.82 20.65 -8.79
CA ALA A 360 36.91 22.08 -8.89
C ALA A 360 37.14 22.49 -10.37
N VAL A 361 36.04 22.72 -11.09
CA VAL A 361 36.07 23.55 -12.31
C VAL A 361 35.56 24.91 -11.89
N ALA A 362 36.46 25.86 -11.93
CA ALA A 362 36.19 27.27 -11.68
C ALA A 362 35.05 27.76 -12.58
N ARG A 363 33.89 28.07 -12.00
CA ARG A 363 32.94 29.04 -12.53
C ARG A 363 32.24 29.73 -11.35
N HIS A 364 32.22 31.03 -11.41
CA HIS A 364 31.65 32.01 -10.50
C HIS A 364 30.37 31.53 -9.79
N TRP A 365 30.40 31.57 -8.47
CA TRP A 365 29.26 31.49 -7.59
C TRP A 365 28.65 32.90 -7.42
N PRO A 366 27.36 33.10 -7.62
CA PRO A 366 26.73 34.35 -7.20
C PRO A 366 26.71 34.37 -5.66
N ARG A 367 27.17 35.50 -5.09
CA ARG A 367 27.05 35.77 -3.65
C ARG A 367 25.58 35.77 -3.25
N ALA A 368 25.30 35.21 -2.09
CA ALA A 368 24.00 35.34 -1.45
C ALA A 368 23.66 36.80 -1.21
N PRO A 369 22.41 37.26 -1.36
CA PRO A 369 22.01 38.61 -1.00
C PRO A 369 22.15 38.77 0.52
N ASP A 370 22.81 39.87 0.91
CA ASP A 370 22.92 40.30 2.30
C ASP A 370 21.51 40.51 2.88
N ALA A 371 21.29 39.90 4.01
CA ALA A 371 20.11 40.18 4.83
C ALA A 371 20.31 41.51 5.53
N SER A 372 19.52 42.48 5.15
CA SER A 372 19.22 43.68 5.91
C SER A 372 17.78 43.67 6.35
#